data_c4afaa0b1152dfa54249fbde18c0b7c4
#
_entry.id   c4afaa0b1152dfa54249fbde18c0b7c4
#
_cell.length_a   1.000
_cell.length_b   1.000
_cell.length_c   1.000
_cell.angle_alpha   90.00
_cell.angle_beta   90.00
_cell.angle_gamma   90.00
#
_symmetry.space_group_name_H-M   'P 1'
#
loop_
_entity.id
_entity.type
_entity.pdbx_description
1 polymer ?
#
loop_
_entity_poly.entity_id
_entity_poly.type
_entity_poly.pdbx_seq_one_letter_code
_entity_poly.pdbx_strand_id
1 'polypeptide(L)'
;VSNNAICCPHCQGQNVQLLSVIHAAGTTRIQATHQTNSSYGPVTVETTGRHQTDLAASVGPPPGKRLLGPVIMTGVGIIILYDGLKLINTYWGVDWTRFFIGATLATIGVIGFVRHWKFNVAQYDKLEEWRRTWLCHACATRFQP
;
A
#
# COMPACT_ATOMS: atom_id res chain seq x y z
N VAL A 1 -39.76 -9.14 -6.95
CA VAL A 1 -38.32 -8.95 -6.74
C VAL A 1 -37.66 -10.25 -7.11
N SER A 2 -37.11 -10.36 -8.34
CA SER A 2 -36.41 -11.55 -8.80
C SER A 2 -35.12 -11.68 -7.98
N ASN A 3 -35.06 -12.61 -7.05
CA ASN A 3 -33.81 -13.02 -6.41
C ASN A 3 -32.97 -13.75 -7.47
N ASN A 4 -32.22 -13.01 -8.28
CA ASN A 4 -31.19 -13.60 -9.12
C ASN A 4 -30.06 -14.08 -8.20
N ALA A 5 -30.21 -15.28 -7.65
CA ALA A 5 -29.16 -15.94 -6.90
C ALA A 5 -27.98 -16.16 -7.85
N ILE A 6 -26.84 -15.57 -7.53
CA ILE A 6 -25.61 -15.77 -8.30
C ILE A 6 -25.18 -17.22 -8.11
N CYS A 7 -25.09 -17.96 -9.22
CA CYS A 7 -24.63 -19.35 -9.25
C CYS A 7 -23.27 -19.44 -9.95
N CYS A 8 -22.46 -20.38 -9.53
CA CYS A 8 -21.21 -20.67 -10.19
C CYS A 8 -21.44 -21.19 -11.63
N PRO A 9 -20.85 -20.63 -12.67
CA PRO A 9 -21.04 -21.08 -14.03
C PRO A 9 -20.48 -22.48 -14.31
N HIS A 10 -19.55 -22.97 -13.48
CA HIS A 10 -18.90 -24.26 -13.66
C HIS A 10 -19.65 -25.41 -12.98
N CYS A 11 -20.07 -25.26 -11.73
CA CYS A 11 -20.71 -26.33 -10.95
C CYS A 11 -22.17 -26.03 -10.58
N GLN A 12 -22.72 -24.88 -10.98
CA GLN A 12 -24.05 -24.38 -10.65
C GLN A 12 -24.32 -24.26 -9.12
N GLY A 13 -23.30 -24.39 -8.31
CA GLY A 13 -23.39 -24.25 -6.86
C GLY A 13 -23.71 -22.80 -6.46
N GLN A 14 -24.53 -22.64 -5.41
CA GLN A 14 -24.94 -21.34 -4.87
C GLN A 14 -23.98 -20.83 -3.77
N ASN A 15 -23.03 -21.66 -3.33
CA ASN A 15 -22.05 -21.28 -2.31
C ASN A 15 -20.91 -20.45 -2.94
N VAL A 16 -21.23 -19.22 -3.30
CA VAL A 16 -20.32 -18.28 -3.96
C VAL A 16 -20.16 -17.03 -3.12
N GLN A 17 -18.94 -16.47 -3.05
CA GLN A 17 -18.64 -15.31 -2.25
C GLN A 17 -17.63 -14.40 -2.97
N LEU A 18 -17.76 -13.07 -2.80
CA LEU A 18 -16.79 -12.09 -3.33
C LEU A 18 -15.41 -12.27 -2.69
N LEU A 19 -14.34 -12.20 -3.48
CA LEU A 19 -12.97 -12.27 -2.98
C LEU A 19 -12.68 -11.19 -1.92
N SER A 20 -13.22 -9.98 -2.11
CA SER A 20 -13.07 -8.88 -1.17
C SER A 20 -13.69 -9.18 0.20
N VAL A 21 -14.83 -9.87 0.24
CA VAL A 21 -15.51 -10.26 1.49
C VAL A 21 -14.72 -11.36 2.20
N ILE A 22 -14.25 -12.38 1.46
CA ILE A 22 -13.41 -13.46 2.02
C ILE A 22 -12.13 -12.89 2.61
N HIS A 23 -11.47 -11.99 1.90
CA HIS A 23 -10.25 -11.34 2.37
C HIS A 23 -10.49 -10.50 3.63
N ALA A 24 -11.56 -9.70 3.65
CA ALA A 24 -11.92 -8.88 4.80
C ALA A 24 -12.27 -9.73 6.05
N ALA A 25 -13.08 -10.78 5.87
CA ALA A 25 -13.49 -11.68 6.94
C ALA A 25 -12.31 -12.49 7.52
N GLY A 26 -11.36 -12.89 6.65
CA GLY A 26 -10.19 -13.66 7.06
C GLY A 26 -9.00 -12.83 7.52
N THR A 27 -9.11 -11.48 7.56
CA THR A 27 -8.03 -10.59 7.99
C THR A 27 -8.43 -9.87 9.27
N THR A 28 -7.82 -10.22 10.40
CA THR A 28 -8.06 -9.60 11.69
C THR A 28 -6.86 -8.76 12.10
N ARG A 29 -7.11 -7.50 12.51
CA ARG A 29 -6.07 -6.65 13.11
C ARG A 29 -6.04 -6.93 14.61
N ILE A 30 -4.90 -7.38 15.11
CA ILE A 30 -4.66 -7.61 16.53
C ILE A 30 -3.90 -6.40 17.06
N GLN A 31 -4.47 -5.74 18.07
CA GLN A 31 -3.78 -4.72 18.86
C GLN A 31 -3.62 -5.31 20.26
N ALA A 32 -2.38 -5.56 20.66
CA ALA A 32 -2.05 -6.02 22.00
C ALA A 32 -1.25 -4.93 22.70
N THR A 33 -1.76 -4.50 23.86
CA THR A 33 -1.05 -3.57 24.74
C THR A 33 -0.42 -4.40 25.86
N HIS A 34 0.90 -4.43 25.93
CA HIS A 34 1.63 -5.13 26.97
C HIS A 34 2.32 -4.13 27.89
N GLN A 35 2.02 -4.17 29.19
CA GLN A 35 2.70 -3.38 30.20
C GLN A 35 3.79 -4.24 30.82
N THR A 36 5.02 -3.79 30.70
CA THR A 36 6.19 -4.45 31.34
C THR A 36 6.79 -3.48 32.35
N ASN A 37 6.97 -3.93 33.58
CA ASN A 37 7.69 -3.18 34.61
C ASN A 37 9.19 -3.32 34.35
N SER A 38 9.82 -2.23 33.94
CA SER A 38 11.28 -2.13 33.83
C SER A 38 11.85 -1.43 35.08
N SER A 39 13.16 -1.58 35.30
CA SER A 39 13.88 -0.93 36.41
C SER A 39 13.81 0.63 36.36
N TYR A 40 13.35 1.19 35.24
CA TYR A 40 13.20 2.63 34.99
C TYR A 40 11.74 3.11 34.99
N GLY A 41 10.78 2.22 35.34
CA GLY A 41 9.35 2.52 35.38
C GLY A 41 8.50 1.67 34.45
N PRO A 42 7.17 1.80 34.49
CA PRO A 42 6.28 1.05 33.62
C PRO A 42 6.44 1.46 32.18
N VAL A 43 6.77 0.53 31.30
CA VAL A 43 6.85 0.72 29.84
C VAL A 43 5.65 0.05 29.20
N THR A 44 4.86 0.81 28.46
CA THR A 44 3.74 0.32 27.67
C THR A 44 4.21 0.05 26.24
N VAL A 45 4.19 -1.19 25.81
CA VAL A 45 4.51 -1.59 24.44
C VAL A 45 3.22 -1.93 23.71
N GLU A 46 2.90 -1.14 22.67
CA GLU A 46 1.81 -1.44 21.76
C GLU A 46 2.32 -2.30 20.60
N THR A 47 1.85 -3.53 20.53
CA THR A 47 2.14 -4.42 19.42
C THR A 47 0.94 -4.49 18.50
N THR A 48 1.10 -4.01 17.25
CA THR A 48 0.09 -4.15 16.21
C THR A 48 0.47 -5.30 15.29
N GLY A 49 -0.37 -6.33 15.24
CA GLY A 49 -0.22 -7.47 14.35
C GLY A 49 -1.39 -7.57 13.38
N ARG A 50 -1.18 -8.26 12.28
CA ARG A 50 -2.24 -8.67 11.36
C ARG A 50 -2.21 -10.19 11.29
N HIS A 51 -3.30 -10.81 11.73
CA HIS A 51 -3.53 -12.24 11.54
C HIS A 51 -4.36 -12.43 10.28
N GLN A 52 -3.94 -13.33 9.42
CA GLN A 52 -4.61 -13.62 8.15
C GLN A 52 -4.72 -15.13 7.97
N THR A 53 -5.91 -15.60 7.63
CA THR A 53 -6.11 -17.02 7.30
C THR A 53 -5.47 -17.36 5.95
N ASP A 54 -5.07 -18.61 5.73
CA ASP A 54 -4.46 -19.05 4.47
C ASP A 54 -5.34 -18.76 3.26
N LEU A 55 -6.65 -18.93 3.40
CA LEU A 55 -7.62 -18.59 2.36
C LEU A 55 -7.61 -17.10 2.04
N ALA A 56 -7.66 -16.24 3.06
CA ALA A 56 -7.61 -14.79 2.87
C ALA A 56 -6.28 -14.33 2.27
N ALA A 57 -5.18 -14.99 2.59
CA ALA A 57 -3.87 -14.72 2.01
C ALA A 57 -3.83 -15.07 0.52
N SER A 58 -4.43 -16.20 0.12
CA SER A 58 -4.46 -16.65 -1.27
C SER A 58 -5.36 -15.82 -2.18
N VAL A 59 -6.37 -15.13 -1.62
CA VAL A 59 -7.30 -14.24 -2.34
C VAL A 59 -7.02 -12.77 -2.12
N GLY A 60 -5.85 -12.43 -1.61
CA GLY A 60 -5.47 -11.06 -1.32
C GLY A 60 -5.53 -10.12 -2.54
N PRO A 61 -5.69 -8.80 -2.29
CA PRO A 61 -5.71 -7.81 -3.36
C PRO A 61 -4.34 -7.70 -4.04
N PRO A 62 -4.29 -7.26 -5.31
CA PRO A 62 -3.03 -7.02 -5.99
C PRO A 62 -2.16 -6.01 -5.22
N PRO A 63 -0.82 -6.22 -5.17
CA PRO A 63 0.08 -5.38 -4.38
C PRO A 63 0.20 -3.98 -4.97
N GLY A 64 -0.10 -2.97 -4.16
CA GLY A 64 0.19 -1.57 -4.48
C GLY A 64 1.55 -1.13 -3.94
N LYS A 65 2.22 -0.21 -4.62
CA LYS A 65 3.47 0.41 -4.14
C LYS A 65 3.17 1.68 -3.36
N ARG A 66 3.84 1.84 -2.22
CA ARG A 66 3.70 3.05 -1.40
C ARG A 66 4.42 4.23 -2.06
N LEU A 67 3.71 5.36 -2.22
CA LEU A 67 4.26 6.58 -2.82
C LEU A 67 5.01 7.47 -1.81
N LEU A 68 4.91 7.16 -0.52
CA LEU A 68 5.45 8.02 0.55
C LEU A 68 6.97 8.22 0.42
N GLY A 69 7.73 7.16 0.14
CA GLY A 69 9.19 7.26 0.01
C GLY A 69 9.65 8.23 -1.09
N PRO A 70 9.20 8.08 -2.35
CA PRO A 70 9.51 9.01 -3.41
C PRO A 70 9.08 10.45 -3.12
N VAL A 71 7.92 10.66 -2.49
CA VAL A 71 7.43 12.01 -2.13
C VAL A 71 8.35 12.67 -1.10
N ILE A 72 8.74 11.96 -0.06
CA ILE A 72 9.68 12.47 0.95
C ILE A 72 11.04 12.81 0.30
N MET A 73 11.59 11.92 -0.52
CA MET A 73 12.85 12.14 -1.21
C MET A 73 12.82 13.39 -2.09
N THR A 74 11.73 13.58 -2.84
CA THR A 74 11.55 14.78 -3.67
C THR A 74 11.47 16.04 -2.80
N GLY A 75 10.70 16.01 -1.72
CA GLY A 75 10.54 17.15 -0.81
C GLY A 75 11.88 17.55 -0.15
N VAL A 76 12.62 16.60 0.38
CA VAL A 76 13.96 16.83 0.97
C VAL A 76 14.92 17.39 -0.09
N GLY A 77 14.93 16.83 -1.30
CA GLY A 77 15.76 17.33 -2.39
C GLY A 77 15.47 18.78 -2.76
N ILE A 78 14.19 19.16 -2.82
CA ILE A 78 13.77 20.55 -3.09
C ILE A 78 14.20 21.50 -1.97
N ILE A 79 14.08 21.10 -0.70
CA ILE A 79 14.49 21.93 0.45
C ILE A 79 16.01 22.20 0.39
N ILE A 80 16.83 21.16 0.18
CA ILE A 80 18.29 21.29 0.07
C ILE A 80 18.67 22.18 -1.11
N LEU A 81 17.99 22.03 -2.24
CA LEU A 81 18.21 22.84 -3.44
C LEU A 81 17.87 24.31 -3.18
N TYR A 82 16.74 24.57 -2.50
CA TYR A 82 16.32 25.91 -2.13
C TYR A 82 17.32 26.59 -1.18
N ASP A 83 17.82 25.86 -0.17
CA ASP A 83 18.84 26.37 0.75
C ASP A 83 20.15 26.67 0.03
N GLY A 84 20.58 25.81 -0.90
CA GLY A 84 21.73 26.04 -1.76
C GLY A 84 21.60 27.31 -2.61
N LEU A 85 20.41 27.58 -3.13
CA LEU A 85 20.11 28.79 -3.91
C LEU A 85 20.01 30.05 -3.04
N LYS A 86 19.47 29.95 -1.81
CA LYS A 86 19.32 31.09 -0.90
C LYS A 86 20.66 31.66 -0.46
N LEU A 87 21.69 30.81 -0.30
CA LEU A 87 23.04 31.21 0.04
C LEU A 87 23.70 32.09 -1.05
N ILE A 88 23.25 31.99 -2.32
CA ILE A 88 23.70 32.84 -3.42
C ILE A 88 23.42 34.32 -3.13
N ASN A 89 22.33 34.62 -2.48
CA ASN A 89 21.88 36.00 -2.26
C ASN A 89 22.53 36.65 -1.04
N THR A 90 23.19 35.89 -0.15
CA THR A 90 23.70 36.40 1.14
C THR A 90 25.22 36.43 1.20
N TYR A 91 25.93 35.54 0.50
CA TYR A 91 27.40 35.46 0.47
C TYR A 91 27.86 35.06 -0.94
N TRP A 92 28.90 35.72 -1.42
CA TRP A 92 29.53 35.56 -2.77
C TRP A 92 30.02 34.15 -3.08
N GLY A 93 29.12 33.17 -3.12
CA GLY A 93 29.47 31.81 -3.54
C GLY A 93 28.27 30.88 -3.52
N VAL A 94 27.99 30.29 -4.68
CA VAL A 94 27.04 29.18 -4.77
C VAL A 94 27.66 27.97 -4.08
N ASP A 95 26.97 27.40 -3.10
CA ASP A 95 27.36 26.08 -2.59
C ASP A 95 26.97 25.01 -3.61
N TRP A 96 27.78 24.86 -4.63
CA TRP A 96 27.61 23.91 -5.72
C TRP A 96 27.38 22.48 -5.21
N THR A 97 27.98 22.13 -4.08
CA THR A 97 27.82 20.82 -3.46
C THR A 97 26.38 20.57 -3.04
N ARG A 98 25.79 21.51 -2.31
CA ARG A 98 24.38 21.43 -1.88
C ARG A 98 23.43 21.47 -3.06
N PHE A 99 23.70 22.33 -4.05
CA PHE A 99 22.91 22.42 -5.25
C PHE A 99 22.86 21.08 -6.00
N PHE A 100 24.02 20.45 -6.26
CA PHE A 100 24.06 19.17 -6.96
C PHE A 100 23.44 18.03 -6.15
N ILE A 101 23.65 17.99 -4.84
CA ILE A 101 23.03 16.98 -3.97
C ILE A 101 21.49 17.13 -4.00
N GLY A 102 20.98 18.37 -3.81
CA GLY A 102 19.56 18.64 -3.84
C GLY A 102 18.92 18.30 -5.19
N ALA A 103 19.55 18.68 -6.30
CA ALA A 103 19.09 18.37 -7.65
C ALA A 103 19.06 16.86 -7.92
N THR A 104 20.09 16.14 -7.49
CA THR A 104 20.17 14.68 -7.66
C THR A 104 19.06 13.97 -6.87
N LEU A 105 18.88 14.34 -5.60
CA LEU A 105 17.82 13.76 -4.75
C LEU A 105 16.41 14.05 -5.30
N ALA A 106 16.16 15.29 -5.71
CA ALA A 106 14.88 15.67 -6.33
C ALA A 106 14.61 14.85 -7.60
N THR A 107 15.61 14.72 -8.48
CA THR A 107 15.48 13.95 -9.73
C THR A 107 15.19 12.48 -9.46
N ILE A 108 15.91 11.83 -8.55
CA ILE A 108 15.67 10.43 -8.16
C ILE A 108 14.26 10.28 -7.57
N GLY A 109 13.86 11.22 -6.72
CA GLY A 109 12.52 11.23 -6.12
C GLY A 109 11.41 11.33 -7.19
N VAL A 110 11.54 12.23 -8.17
CA VAL A 110 10.58 12.40 -9.27
C VAL A 110 10.51 11.13 -10.14
N ILE A 111 11.66 10.56 -10.53
CA ILE A 111 11.69 9.31 -11.31
C ILE A 111 11.02 8.18 -10.53
N GLY A 112 11.34 8.05 -9.24
CA GLY A 112 10.72 7.06 -8.36
C GLY A 112 9.19 7.25 -8.27
N PHE A 113 8.74 8.49 -8.10
CA PHE A 113 7.32 8.83 -8.05
C PHE A 113 6.60 8.45 -9.34
N VAL A 114 7.13 8.83 -10.51
CA VAL A 114 6.51 8.51 -11.81
C VAL A 114 6.45 7.00 -12.04
N ARG A 115 7.52 6.24 -11.69
CA ARG A 115 7.50 4.77 -11.80
C ARG A 115 6.45 4.14 -10.89
N HIS A 116 6.37 4.58 -9.62
CA HIS A 116 5.38 4.05 -8.67
C HIS A 116 3.96 4.44 -9.06
N TRP A 117 3.77 5.66 -9.54
CA TRP A 117 2.48 6.14 -10.04
C TRP A 117 1.99 5.30 -11.21
N LYS A 118 2.81 5.13 -12.26
CA LYS A 118 2.48 4.28 -13.42
C LYS A 118 2.16 2.84 -13.01
N PHE A 119 2.92 2.28 -12.06
CA PHE A 119 2.65 0.95 -11.54
C PHE A 119 1.30 0.89 -10.83
N ASN A 120 0.99 1.86 -9.98
CA ASN A 120 -0.28 1.87 -9.22
C ASN A 120 -1.49 2.08 -10.16
N VAL A 121 -1.37 2.93 -11.18
CA VAL A 121 -2.41 3.10 -12.20
C VAL A 121 -2.67 1.79 -12.94
N ALA A 122 -1.63 1.09 -13.37
CA ALA A 122 -1.77 -0.22 -14.02
C ALA A 122 -2.35 -1.31 -13.10
N GLN A 123 -2.22 -1.16 -11.77
CA GLN A 123 -2.82 -2.08 -10.80
C GLN A 123 -4.27 -1.73 -10.45
N TYR A 124 -4.72 -0.51 -10.79
CA TYR A 124 -6.07 -0.06 -10.46
C TYR A 124 -7.14 -0.93 -11.14
N ASP A 125 -6.96 -1.21 -12.44
CA ASP A 125 -7.87 -2.06 -13.21
C ASP A 125 -7.94 -3.48 -12.62
N LYS A 126 -6.78 -4.02 -12.22
CA LYS A 126 -6.71 -5.34 -11.56
C LYS A 126 -7.38 -5.35 -10.19
N LEU A 127 -7.32 -4.23 -9.46
CA LEU A 127 -8.00 -4.08 -8.18
C LEU A 127 -9.52 -4.05 -8.35
N GLU A 128 -10.01 -3.34 -9.38
CA GLU A 128 -11.43 -3.32 -9.73
C GLU A 128 -11.92 -4.70 -10.18
N GLU A 129 -11.15 -5.37 -11.02
CA GLU A 129 -11.42 -6.75 -11.43
C GLU A 129 -11.47 -7.68 -10.21
N TRP A 130 -10.50 -7.58 -9.30
CA TRP A 130 -10.47 -8.37 -8.06
C TRP A 130 -11.70 -8.11 -7.19
N ARG A 131 -12.15 -6.88 -7.06
CA ARG A 131 -13.34 -6.51 -6.27
C ARG A 131 -14.62 -7.12 -6.83
N ARG A 132 -14.70 -7.34 -8.14
CA ARG A 132 -15.86 -7.92 -8.83
C ARG A 132 -15.78 -9.42 -9.00
N THR A 133 -14.65 -10.04 -8.63
CA THR A 133 -14.44 -11.47 -8.79
C THR A 133 -15.05 -12.25 -7.63
N TRP A 134 -15.76 -13.30 -7.98
CA TRP A 134 -16.39 -14.24 -7.07
C TRP A 134 -15.58 -15.53 -7.00
N LEU A 135 -15.63 -16.20 -5.85
CA LEU A 135 -15.06 -17.53 -5.62
C LEU A 135 -16.18 -18.49 -5.27
N CYS A 136 -16.22 -19.62 -5.96
CA CYS A 136 -17.08 -20.74 -5.60
C CYS A 136 -16.36 -21.63 -4.58
N HIS A 137 -16.96 -21.83 -3.40
CA HIS A 137 -16.38 -22.69 -2.35
C HIS A 137 -16.48 -24.19 -2.68
N ALA A 138 -17.37 -24.59 -3.62
CA ALA A 138 -17.53 -26.00 -3.98
C ALA A 138 -16.47 -26.48 -4.97
N CYS A 139 -16.09 -25.65 -5.97
CA CYS A 139 -15.15 -26.04 -7.03
C CYS A 139 -13.90 -25.14 -7.11
N ALA A 140 -13.76 -24.16 -6.20
CA ALA A 140 -12.67 -23.17 -6.14
C ALA A 140 -12.48 -22.35 -7.43
N THR A 141 -13.48 -22.32 -8.33
CA THR A 141 -13.41 -21.52 -9.56
C THR A 141 -13.68 -20.06 -9.27
N ARG A 142 -12.85 -19.19 -9.85
CA ARG A 142 -13.03 -17.73 -9.82
C ARG A 142 -13.77 -17.28 -11.07
N PHE A 143 -14.78 -16.42 -10.93
CA PHE A 143 -15.57 -15.93 -12.05
C PHE A 143 -16.11 -14.52 -11.77
N GLN A 144 -16.58 -13.88 -12.85
CA GLN A 144 -17.28 -12.60 -12.79
C GLN A 144 -18.69 -12.85 -13.37
N PRO A 145 -19.75 -12.48 -12.64
CA PRO A 145 -21.13 -12.67 -13.12
C PRO A 145 -21.52 -11.67 -14.20
#